data_3c4df3916e34d073a1587c5e4587fdce
#
_entry.id   3c4df3916e34d073a1587c5e4587fdce
#
_cell.length_a   1.000
_cell.length_b   1.000
_cell.length_c   1.000
_cell.angle_alpha   90.00
_cell.angle_beta   90.00
_cell.angle_gamma   90.00
#
_symmetry.space_group_name_H-M   'P 1'
#
loop_
_entity.id
_entity.type
_entity.pdbx_description
1 polymer ?
#
loop_
_entity_poly.entity_id
_entity_poly.type
_entity_poly.pdbx_seq_one_letter_code
_entity_poly.pdbx_strand_id
1 'polypeptide(L)'
;MKRILLLTFTLVMSLSVVAQYDFLKAHRGVIKGGYDFWVYTPEDYYYSQEHTPVIIFLHGASLCGRDINRSRRYGPLDAIVRGREIPALVIVPQNPGGAWNPKKVLDVLEWTRQHYPCDSTRVYVLGMSLGGYGTMDFAGTYPDKVAAALAMCGGCSLRDVQPLGEVPLWIIHGTADRAVNVKESKKVVSALEAEHHDSRLRYDWWQGANHGAPARVFYLKKTYQWLFSHSLLDEDRPLNRSITIEQSELRNAYTDMMKNAPKPEVIDGEEEDF
;
A
#
# COMPACT_ATOMS: atom_id res chain seq x y z
N MET A 1 -16.72 44.92 39.59
CA MET A 1 -16.99 44.45 38.20
C MET A 1 -15.74 44.16 37.37
N LYS A 2 -14.49 44.18 37.89
CA LYS A 2 -13.25 43.90 37.12
C LYS A 2 -12.69 42.49 37.32
N ARG A 3 -13.25 41.64 38.16
CA ARG A 3 -12.74 40.29 38.46
C ARG A 3 -13.42 39.16 37.69
N ILE A 4 -14.56 39.42 37.04
CA ILE A 4 -15.32 38.38 36.28
C ILE A 4 -14.82 38.26 34.84
N LEU A 5 -14.17 39.31 34.30
CA LEU A 5 -13.67 39.30 32.92
C LEU A 5 -12.35 38.53 32.73
N LEU A 6 -11.63 38.24 33.83
CA LEU A 6 -10.35 37.51 33.77
C LEU A 6 -10.53 35.98 33.80
N LEU A 7 -11.66 35.50 34.32
CA LEU A 7 -11.96 34.07 34.41
C LEU A 7 -12.54 33.49 33.11
N THR A 8 -13.13 34.33 32.27
CA THR A 8 -13.68 33.88 30.96
C THR A 8 -12.59 33.80 29.91
N PHE A 9 -11.49 34.54 30.02
CA PHE A 9 -10.38 34.48 29.04
C PHE A 9 -9.47 33.27 29.25
N THR A 10 -9.38 32.76 30.48
CA THR A 10 -8.62 31.52 30.77
C THR A 10 -9.36 30.23 30.38
N LEU A 11 -10.66 30.28 30.33
CA LEU A 11 -11.46 29.08 29.94
C LEU A 11 -11.52 28.86 28.41
N VAL A 12 -11.32 29.94 27.63
CA VAL A 12 -11.29 29.85 26.15
C VAL A 12 -9.93 29.37 25.62
N MET A 13 -8.86 29.55 26.38
CA MET A 13 -7.51 29.10 25.98
C MET A 13 -7.26 27.60 26.30
N SER A 14 -8.10 26.96 27.10
CA SER A 14 -7.95 25.54 27.45
C SER A 14 -8.71 24.57 26.51
N LEU A 15 -9.40 25.08 25.48
CA LEU A 15 -10.14 24.27 24.51
C LEU A 15 -9.42 24.14 23.15
N SER A 16 -8.22 24.63 23.05
CA SER A 16 -7.34 24.29 21.92
C SER A 16 -6.49 23.06 22.27
N VAL A 17 -7.10 22.01 22.80
CA VAL A 17 -6.59 20.67 22.57
C VAL A 17 -6.89 20.42 21.10
N VAL A 18 -6.00 20.86 20.22
CA VAL A 18 -5.90 20.31 18.89
C VAL A 18 -5.82 18.82 19.11
N ALA A 19 -6.86 18.09 18.74
CA ALA A 19 -6.77 16.66 18.65
C ALA A 19 -5.59 16.40 17.73
N GLN A 20 -4.49 15.96 18.33
CA GLN A 20 -3.27 15.59 17.60
C GLN A 20 -3.66 14.34 16.86
N TYR A 21 -3.96 14.46 15.57
CA TYR A 21 -4.37 13.33 14.75
C TYR A 21 -3.14 12.45 14.55
N ASP A 22 -3.21 11.25 15.09
CA ASP A 22 -2.20 10.21 14.92
C ASP A 22 -2.23 9.69 13.50
N PHE A 23 -1.53 10.36 12.58
CA PHE A 23 -1.51 9.96 11.16
C PHE A 23 -0.85 8.63 10.90
N LEU A 24 -0.04 8.10 11.82
CA LEU A 24 0.69 6.84 11.66
C LEU A 24 0.77 6.07 12.98
N LYS A 25 0.01 4.99 13.08
CA LYS A 25 -0.09 4.16 14.29
C LYS A 25 0.44 2.75 14.06
N ALA A 26 1.26 2.26 15.00
CA ALA A 26 1.73 0.88 15.05
C ALA A 26 0.71 0.01 15.78
N HIS A 27 0.44 -1.17 15.23
CA HIS A 27 -0.40 -2.20 15.86
C HIS A 27 0.42 -3.47 16.02
N ARG A 28 0.68 -3.87 17.27
CA ARG A 28 1.49 -5.03 17.63
C ARG A 28 0.65 -6.02 18.42
N GLY A 29 0.77 -7.31 18.07
CA GLY A 29 0.09 -8.39 18.79
C GLY A 29 -1.44 -8.38 18.75
N VAL A 30 -2.07 -7.44 18.05
CA VAL A 30 -3.55 -7.29 18.02
C VAL A 30 -4.26 -8.41 17.25
N ILE A 31 -3.51 -9.15 16.41
CA ILE A 31 -4.00 -10.33 15.69
C ILE A 31 -3.19 -11.54 16.15
N LYS A 32 -3.83 -12.47 16.86
CA LYS A 32 -3.15 -13.66 17.37
C LYS A 32 -2.52 -14.49 16.24
N GLY A 33 -1.20 -14.58 16.23
CA GLY A 33 -0.43 -15.27 15.19
C GLY A 33 -0.41 -14.57 13.84
N GLY A 34 -0.93 -13.35 13.75
CA GLY A 34 -0.92 -12.48 12.59
C GLY A 34 0.38 -11.71 12.40
N TYR A 35 0.31 -10.69 11.55
CA TYR A 35 1.39 -9.72 11.38
C TYR A 35 1.18 -8.52 12.30
N ASP A 36 2.25 -7.95 12.84
CA ASP A 36 2.26 -6.56 13.30
C ASP A 36 2.21 -5.65 12.08
N PHE A 37 1.62 -4.46 12.20
CA PHE A 37 1.44 -3.59 11.05
C PHE A 37 1.33 -2.12 11.42
N TRP A 38 1.63 -1.26 10.45
CA TRP A 38 1.35 0.17 10.52
C TRP A 38 0.04 0.49 9.82
N VAL A 39 -0.70 1.45 10.35
CA VAL A 39 -1.82 2.12 9.67
C VAL A 39 -1.50 3.60 9.61
N TYR A 40 -1.52 4.14 8.39
CA TYR A 40 -1.51 5.58 8.14
C TYR A 40 -2.93 6.02 7.78
N THR A 41 -3.36 7.14 8.34
CA THR A 41 -4.60 7.84 7.99
C THR A 41 -4.28 9.14 7.26
N PRO A 42 -4.92 9.47 6.12
CA PRO A 42 -4.68 10.74 5.45
C PRO A 42 -5.22 11.91 6.28
N GLU A 43 -4.75 13.13 5.98
CA GLU A 43 -5.05 14.33 6.77
C GLU A 43 -6.56 14.60 6.90
N ASP A 44 -7.31 14.34 5.84
CA ASP A 44 -8.76 14.53 5.79
C ASP A 44 -9.58 13.32 6.22
N TYR A 45 -8.93 12.26 6.70
CA TYR A 45 -9.55 10.97 7.02
C TYR A 45 -10.80 11.10 7.89
N TYR A 46 -10.77 11.90 8.94
CA TYR A 46 -11.88 12.05 9.88
C TYR A 46 -13.12 12.73 9.29
N TYR A 47 -12.98 13.37 8.13
CA TYR A 47 -14.08 14.00 7.40
C TYR A 47 -14.63 13.14 6.25
N SER A 48 -13.87 12.12 5.83
CA SER A 48 -14.16 11.33 4.63
C SER A 48 -14.07 9.81 4.85
N GLN A 49 -14.18 9.34 6.09
CA GLN A 49 -13.90 7.96 6.51
C GLN A 49 -14.47 6.88 5.58
N GLU A 50 -15.80 6.93 5.30
CA GLU A 50 -16.50 5.91 4.51
C GLU A 50 -16.07 5.89 3.03
N HIS A 51 -15.44 6.95 2.55
CA HIS A 51 -14.96 7.10 1.18
C HIS A 51 -13.45 6.96 1.05
N THR A 52 -12.76 6.70 2.14
CA THR A 52 -11.30 6.59 2.13
C THR A 52 -10.87 5.23 1.60
N PRO A 53 -10.15 5.16 0.47
CA PRO A 53 -9.66 3.89 -0.05
C PRO A 53 -8.57 3.28 0.83
N VAL A 54 -8.27 2.01 0.61
CA VAL A 54 -7.26 1.26 1.36
C VAL A 54 -6.12 0.81 0.45
N ILE A 55 -4.90 1.05 0.87
CA ILE A 55 -3.69 0.52 0.23
C ILE A 55 -3.01 -0.45 1.18
N ILE A 56 -2.73 -1.67 0.72
CA ILE A 56 -1.91 -2.65 1.40
C ILE A 56 -0.55 -2.69 0.72
N PHE A 57 0.51 -2.39 1.45
CA PHE A 57 1.88 -2.48 0.94
C PHE A 57 2.60 -3.69 1.52
N LEU A 58 3.10 -4.55 0.63
CA LEU A 58 3.87 -5.74 0.97
C LEU A 58 5.34 -5.53 0.62
N HIS A 59 6.19 -5.46 1.63
CA HIS A 59 7.62 -5.17 1.46
C HIS A 59 8.43 -6.39 0.97
N GLY A 60 9.62 -6.14 0.45
CA GLY A 60 10.56 -7.16 0.02
C GLY A 60 11.33 -7.82 1.18
N ALA A 61 12.07 -8.88 0.86
CA ALA A 61 12.82 -9.69 1.84
C ALA A 61 13.84 -8.88 2.65
N SER A 62 14.42 -7.82 2.10
CA SER A 62 15.38 -6.96 2.80
C SER A 62 14.83 -6.27 4.05
N LEU A 63 13.49 -6.14 4.15
CA LEU A 63 12.83 -5.54 5.30
C LEU A 63 12.22 -6.57 6.25
N CYS A 64 12.34 -7.87 5.97
CA CYS A 64 11.89 -8.92 6.88
C CYS A 64 12.57 -8.81 8.25
N GLY A 65 11.86 -9.21 9.28
CA GLY A 65 12.31 -9.19 10.68
C GLY A 65 11.18 -8.84 11.63
N ARG A 66 11.47 -8.81 12.93
CA ARG A 66 10.46 -8.54 13.98
C ARG A 66 10.33 -7.05 14.32
N ASP A 67 11.30 -6.23 13.92
CA ASP A 67 11.21 -4.77 14.10
C ASP A 67 10.27 -4.17 13.05
N ILE A 68 9.11 -3.74 13.48
CA ILE A 68 8.06 -3.15 12.63
C ILE A 68 8.55 -1.90 11.87
N ASN A 69 9.55 -1.17 12.41
CA ASN A 69 10.09 0.02 11.77
C ASN A 69 10.84 -0.27 10.46
N ARG A 70 11.21 -1.54 10.23
CA ARG A 70 11.86 -1.94 8.98
C ARG A 70 10.96 -1.73 7.78
N SER A 71 9.67 -2.02 7.89
CA SER A 71 8.68 -1.90 6.80
C SER A 71 8.44 -0.46 6.33
N ARG A 72 8.95 0.55 7.04
CA ARG A 72 8.85 1.97 6.70
C ARG A 72 10.02 2.51 5.86
N ARG A 73 11.05 1.69 5.61
CA ARG A 73 12.30 2.18 4.98
C ARG A 73 12.20 2.46 3.50
N TYR A 74 11.19 1.96 2.81
CA TYR A 74 10.80 2.33 1.45
C TYR A 74 9.31 1.98 1.24
N GLY A 75 8.75 2.45 0.13
CA GLY A 75 7.34 2.22 -0.22
C GLY A 75 6.44 3.40 0.15
N PRO A 76 5.13 3.19 0.24
CA PRO A 76 4.17 4.28 0.45
C PRO A 76 4.42 5.10 1.72
N LEU A 77 4.78 4.47 2.86
CA LEU A 77 5.05 5.21 4.10
C LEU A 77 6.29 6.10 3.99
N ASP A 78 7.37 5.62 3.36
CA ASP A 78 8.54 6.47 3.10
C ASP A 78 8.20 7.60 2.12
N ALA A 79 7.37 7.33 1.11
CA ALA A 79 6.90 8.35 0.18
C ALA A 79 6.07 9.45 0.91
N ILE A 80 5.19 9.07 1.82
CA ILE A 80 4.41 10.00 2.66
C ILE A 80 5.34 10.85 3.52
N VAL A 81 6.30 10.24 4.21
CA VAL A 81 7.29 10.97 5.04
C VAL A 81 8.11 11.96 4.22
N ARG A 82 8.29 11.68 2.92
CA ARG A 82 8.98 12.57 1.97
C ARG A 82 8.07 13.59 1.31
N GLY A 83 6.77 13.62 1.65
CA GLY A 83 5.81 14.60 1.18
C GLY A 83 4.93 14.15 0.00
N ARG A 84 4.84 12.85 -0.26
CA ARG A 84 3.85 12.33 -1.19
C ARG A 84 2.48 12.31 -0.52
N GLU A 85 1.53 13.06 -1.03
CA GLU A 85 0.14 12.97 -0.64
C GLU A 85 -0.46 11.67 -1.17
N ILE A 86 -1.01 10.85 -0.27
CA ILE A 86 -1.71 9.61 -0.57
C ILE A 86 -3.05 9.65 0.18
N PRO A 87 -4.15 10.01 -0.49
CA PRO A 87 -5.48 10.12 0.13
C PRO A 87 -6.11 8.73 0.31
N ALA A 88 -5.48 7.91 1.14
CA ALA A 88 -5.89 6.54 1.44
C ALA A 88 -5.42 6.12 2.84
N LEU A 89 -6.11 5.20 3.46
CA LEU A 89 -5.54 4.39 4.53
C LEU A 89 -4.40 3.55 3.94
N VAL A 90 -3.21 3.62 4.54
CA VAL A 90 -2.08 2.79 4.10
C VAL A 90 -1.73 1.79 5.18
N ILE A 91 -1.93 0.52 4.89
CA ILE A 91 -1.64 -0.62 5.77
C ILE A 91 -0.30 -1.22 5.35
N VAL A 92 0.61 -1.35 6.30
CA VAL A 92 1.94 -1.92 6.04
C VAL A 92 2.25 -3.01 7.05
N PRO A 93 1.91 -4.27 6.74
CA PRO A 93 2.27 -5.40 7.59
C PRO A 93 3.78 -5.59 7.63
N GLN A 94 4.29 -6.08 8.76
CA GLN A 94 5.68 -6.50 8.94
C GLN A 94 5.80 -8.01 8.82
N ASN A 95 6.46 -8.49 7.77
CA ASN A 95 6.75 -9.90 7.61
C ASN A 95 8.00 -10.29 8.43
N PRO A 96 7.91 -11.21 9.40
CA PRO A 96 9.08 -11.65 10.16
C PRO A 96 10.07 -12.47 9.33
N GLY A 97 9.63 -13.03 8.20
CA GLY A 97 10.44 -13.85 7.29
C GLY A 97 9.60 -14.91 6.57
N GLY A 98 10.15 -15.45 5.48
CA GLY A 98 9.47 -16.40 4.61
C GLY A 98 8.51 -15.73 3.62
N ALA A 99 7.73 -16.55 2.91
CA ALA A 99 6.72 -16.05 1.98
C ALA A 99 5.62 -15.26 2.70
N TRP A 100 5.03 -14.30 2.03
CA TRP A 100 3.80 -13.66 2.51
C TRP A 100 2.67 -14.68 2.59
N ASN A 101 1.91 -14.63 3.67
CA ASN A 101 0.73 -15.47 3.84
C ASN A 101 -0.53 -14.68 3.52
N PRO A 102 -1.27 -14.98 2.43
CA PRO A 102 -2.46 -14.24 2.04
C PRO A 102 -3.52 -14.16 3.13
N LYS A 103 -3.72 -15.23 3.91
CA LYS A 103 -4.68 -15.24 5.02
C LYS A 103 -4.30 -14.23 6.11
N LYS A 104 -3.02 -14.16 6.48
CA LYS A 104 -2.57 -13.18 7.47
C LYS A 104 -2.66 -11.73 6.97
N VAL A 105 -2.46 -11.51 5.66
CA VAL A 105 -2.69 -10.20 5.03
C VAL A 105 -4.18 -9.84 5.08
N LEU A 106 -5.05 -10.81 4.78
CA LEU A 106 -6.51 -10.62 4.92
C LEU A 106 -6.90 -10.29 6.37
N ASP A 107 -6.32 -10.99 7.35
CA ASP A 107 -6.62 -10.73 8.76
C ASP A 107 -6.27 -9.29 9.16
N VAL A 108 -5.15 -8.75 8.65
CA VAL A 108 -4.79 -7.35 8.86
C VAL A 108 -5.79 -6.40 8.18
N LEU A 109 -6.22 -6.69 6.95
CA LEU A 109 -7.23 -5.91 6.25
C LEU A 109 -8.56 -5.90 7.03
N GLU A 110 -9.05 -7.07 7.44
CA GLU A 110 -10.33 -7.19 8.15
C GLU A 110 -10.27 -6.53 9.54
N TRP A 111 -9.15 -6.69 10.26
CA TRP A 111 -8.95 -5.97 11.51
C TRP A 111 -8.98 -4.46 11.29
N THR A 112 -8.31 -3.97 10.25
CA THR A 112 -8.28 -2.53 9.93
C THR A 112 -9.67 -2.01 9.59
N ARG A 113 -10.45 -2.73 8.78
CA ARG A 113 -11.83 -2.36 8.44
C ARG A 113 -12.78 -2.29 9.63
N GLN A 114 -12.52 -3.08 10.68
CA GLN A 114 -13.31 -3.04 11.92
C GLN A 114 -12.98 -1.82 12.80
N HIS A 115 -11.76 -1.27 12.70
CA HIS A 115 -11.27 -0.20 13.57
C HIS A 115 -11.14 1.15 12.85
N TYR A 116 -11.06 1.13 11.54
CA TYR A 116 -10.91 2.29 10.66
C TYR A 116 -11.95 2.23 9.55
N PRO A 117 -13.05 2.99 9.65
CA PRO A 117 -14.03 3.10 8.55
C PRO A 117 -13.34 3.44 7.24
N CYS A 118 -13.69 2.73 6.16
CA CYS A 118 -13.05 2.88 4.87
C CYS A 118 -13.93 2.34 3.74
N ASP A 119 -13.58 2.70 2.51
CA ASP A 119 -14.25 2.20 1.32
C ASP A 119 -13.76 0.79 0.96
N SER A 120 -14.56 -0.21 1.31
CA SER A 120 -14.25 -1.61 1.05
C SER A 120 -14.29 -2.00 -0.43
N THR A 121 -14.81 -1.12 -1.30
CA THR A 121 -14.85 -1.33 -2.75
C THR A 121 -13.58 -0.84 -3.44
N ARG A 122 -12.73 -0.11 -2.72
CA ARG A 122 -11.48 0.46 -3.22
C ARG A 122 -10.28 0.03 -2.37
N VAL A 123 -10.04 -1.28 -2.35
CA VAL A 123 -8.87 -1.90 -1.68
C VAL A 123 -7.83 -2.25 -2.74
N TYR A 124 -6.63 -1.77 -2.56
CA TYR A 124 -5.51 -1.95 -3.46
C TYR A 124 -4.36 -2.66 -2.77
N VAL A 125 -3.64 -3.51 -3.50
CA VAL A 125 -2.43 -4.15 -2.99
C VAL A 125 -1.26 -3.86 -3.91
N LEU A 126 -0.12 -3.50 -3.32
CA LEU A 126 1.11 -3.30 -4.08
C LEU A 126 2.33 -3.78 -3.30
N GLY A 127 3.34 -4.22 -4.03
CA GLY A 127 4.57 -4.71 -3.42
C GLY A 127 5.67 -5.00 -4.42
N MET A 128 6.87 -5.24 -3.90
CA MET A 128 8.05 -5.48 -4.70
C MET A 128 8.84 -6.68 -4.19
N SER A 129 9.49 -7.42 -5.11
CA SER A 129 10.33 -8.57 -4.76
C SER A 129 9.49 -9.64 -4.04
N LEU A 130 9.88 -10.07 -2.85
CA LEU A 130 9.02 -10.92 -2.01
C LEU A 130 7.61 -10.33 -1.84
N GLY A 131 7.49 -8.99 -1.73
CA GLY A 131 6.20 -8.29 -1.71
C GLY A 131 5.46 -8.33 -3.04
N GLY A 132 6.18 -8.39 -4.16
CA GLY A 132 5.59 -8.60 -5.48
C GLY A 132 4.94 -9.99 -5.62
N TYR A 133 5.60 -11.03 -5.07
CA TYR A 133 4.98 -12.36 -4.92
C TYR A 133 3.75 -12.27 -4.01
N GLY A 134 3.90 -11.68 -2.82
CA GLY A 134 2.77 -11.52 -1.88
C GLY A 134 1.60 -10.76 -2.47
N THR A 135 1.85 -9.76 -3.34
CA THR A 135 0.81 -9.00 -4.05
C THR A 135 0.01 -9.90 -4.98
N MET A 136 0.68 -10.69 -5.82
CA MET A 136 0.00 -11.61 -6.73
C MET A 136 -0.67 -12.76 -5.98
N ASP A 137 0.00 -13.33 -4.97
CA ASP A 137 -0.58 -14.39 -4.13
C ASP A 137 -1.84 -13.92 -3.40
N PHE A 138 -1.84 -12.69 -2.84
CA PHE A 138 -2.99 -12.13 -2.16
C PHE A 138 -4.13 -11.82 -3.13
N ALA A 139 -3.83 -11.13 -4.24
CA ALA A 139 -4.83 -10.76 -5.25
C ALA A 139 -5.47 -12.00 -5.91
N GLY A 140 -4.69 -13.04 -6.20
CA GLY A 140 -5.21 -14.27 -6.77
C GLY A 140 -5.94 -15.16 -5.75
N THR A 141 -5.65 -15.04 -4.45
CA THR A 141 -6.38 -15.77 -3.41
C THR A 141 -7.72 -15.10 -3.07
N TYR A 142 -7.78 -13.77 -3.14
CA TYR A 142 -8.94 -12.96 -2.77
C TYR A 142 -9.28 -11.92 -3.85
N PRO A 143 -9.59 -12.35 -5.09
CA PRO A 143 -9.82 -11.41 -6.20
C PRO A 143 -11.06 -10.52 -5.98
N ASP A 144 -12.02 -10.99 -5.17
CA ASP A 144 -13.22 -10.26 -4.76
C ASP A 144 -12.97 -9.16 -3.72
N LYS A 145 -11.77 -9.08 -3.15
CA LYS A 145 -11.37 -8.09 -2.15
C LYS A 145 -10.46 -7.00 -2.72
N VAL A 146 -9.91 -7.18 -3.92
CA VAL A 146 -8.87 -6.30 -4.48
C VAL A 146 -9.37 -5.57 -5.72
N ALA A 147 -9.48 -4.25 -5.65
CA ALA A 147 -9.89 -3.40 -6.77
C ALA A 147 -8.82 -3.29 -7.85
N ALA A 148 -7.55 -3.21 -7.48
CA ALA A 148 -6.40 -3.30 -8.38
C ALA A 148 -5.13 -3.74 -7.64
N ALA A 149 -4.20 -4.35 -8.36
CA ALA A 149 -2.92 -4.84 -7.85
C ALA A 149 -1.74 -4.35 -8.68
N LEU A 150 -0.66 -3.91 -8.01
CA LEU A 150 0.60 -3.51 -8.66
C LEU A 150 1.76 -4.35 -8.10
N ALA A 151 2.25 -5.29 -8.89
CA ALA A 151 3.31 -6.20 -8.50
C ALA A 151 4.62 -5.86 -9.22
N MET A 152 5.70 -5.67 -8.45
CA MET A 152 7.00 -5.33 -9.02
C MET A 152 8.06 -6.38 -8.69
N CYS A 153 8.85 -6.77 -9.71
CA CYS A 153 10.01 -7.67 -9.57
C CYS A 153 9.69 -8.94 -8.77
N GLY A 154 8.54 -9.57 -9.02
CA GLY A 154 8.07 -10.77 -8.34
C GLY A 154 7.57 -11.85 -9.30
N GLY A 155 6.91 -12.84 -8.74
CA GLY A 155 6.19 -13.91 -9.42
C GLY A 155 4.93 -14.24 -8.63
N CYS A 156 4.36 -15.43 -8.85
CA CYS A 156 3.22 -15.94 -8.12
C CYS A 156 3.52 -17.35 -7.60
N SER A 157 3.17 -17.61 -6.33
CA SER A 157 3.37 -18.92 -5.70
C SER A 157 2.12 -19.80 -5.75
N LEU A 158 1.01 -19.28 -6.24
CA LEU A 158 -0.23 -20.01 -6.40
C LEU A 158 -0.06 -21.08 -7.50
N ARG A 159 -0.69 -22.24 -7.30
CA ARG A 159 -0.71 -23.31 -8.30
C ARG A 159 -1.59 -22.96 -9.50
N ASP A 160 -2.69 -22.27 -9.22
CA ASP A 160 -3.62 -21.73 -10.20
C ASP A 160 -3.55 -20.20 -10.13
N VAL A 161 -3.17 -19.58 -11.24
CA VAL A 161 -3.07 -18.13 -11.36
C VAL A 161 -4.28 -17.50 -12.06
N GLN A 162 -5.22 -18.29 -12.56
CA GLN A 162 -6.38 -17.80 -13.31
C GLN A 162 -7.20 -16.74 -12.54
N PRO A 163 -7.42 -16.85 -11.20
CA PRO A 163 -8.15 -15.83 -10.45
C PRO A 163 -7.49 -14.44 -10.47
N LEU A 164 -6.18 -14.33 -10.76
CA LEU A 164 -5.53 -13.04 -10.99
C LEU A 164 -6.11 -12.30 -12.20
N GLY A 165 -6.66 -13.00 -13.18
CA GLY A 165 -7.32 -12.41 -14.35
C GLY A 165 -8.62 -11.66 -14.02
N GLU A 166 -9.16 -11.84 -12.81
CA GLU A 166 -10.32 -11.09 -12.32
C GLU A 166 -9.94 -9.72 -11.74
N VAL A 167 -8.64 -9.48 -11.50
CA VAL A 167 -8.13 -8.26 -10.86
C VAL A 167 -7.41 -7.39 -11.90
N PRO A 168 -7.70 -6.09 -12.02
CA PRO A 168 -6.83 -5.16 -12.72
C PRO A 168 -5.41 -5.25 -12.16
N LEU A 169 -4.53 -5.94 -12.89
CA LEU A 169 -3.17 -6.28 -12.46
C LEU A 169 -2.13 -5.58 -13.33
N TRP A 170 -1.24 -4.83 -12.69
CA TRP A 170 -0.06 -4.25 -13.36
C TRP A 170 1.22 -4.88 -12.83
N ILE A 171 2.00 -5.48 -13.72
CA ILE A 171 3.30 -6.08 -13.41
C ILE A 171 4.41 -5.21 -14.00
N ILE A 172 5.39 -4.83 -13.18
CA ILE A 172 6.59 -4.10 -13.63
C ILE A 172 7.83 -4.90 -13.24
N HIS A 173 8.75 -5.15 -14.21
CA HIS A 173 9.95 -5.91 -13.93
C HIS A 173 11.13 -5.44 -14.77
N GLY A 174 12.30 -5.27 -14.15
CA GLY A 174 13.53 -4.95 -14.84
C GLY A 174 14.15 -6.15 -15.56
N THR A 175 14.55 -6.02 -16.82
CA THR A 175 15.10 -7.16 -17.57
C THR A 175 16.53 -7.55 -17.16
N ALA A 176 17.25 -6.67 -16.44
CA ALA A 176 18.57 -6.95 -15.85
C ALA A 176 18.49 -7.25 -14.34
N ASP A 177 17.33 -7.63 -13.84
CA ASP A 177 17.15 -8.04 -12.45
C ASP A 177 17.93 -9.35 -12.17
N ARG A 178 18.87 -9.26 -11.22
CA ARG A 178 19.70 -10.39 -10.78
C ARG A 178 19.24 -11.01 -9.46
N ALA A 179 18.31 -10.38 -8.74
CA ALA A 179 17.78 -10.90 -7.49
C ALA A 179 16.56 -11.78 -7.72
N VAL A 180 15.63 -11.32 -8.54
CA VAL A 180 14.48 -12.09 -9.04
C VAL A 180 14.49 -12.04 -10.55
N ASN A 181 14.67 -13.20 -11.18
CA ASN A 181 14.71 -13.24 -12.64
C ASN A 181 13.38 -12.80 -13.23
N VAL A 182 13.40 -11.93 -14.25
CA VAL A 182 12.20 -11.47 -14.98
C VAL A 182 11.32 -12.60 -15.48
N LYS A 183 11.88 -13.80 -15.69
CA LYS A 183 11.14 -15.00 -16.05
C LYS A 183 10.05 -15.37 -15.04
N GLU A 184 10.19 -14.99 -13.76
CA GLU A 184 9.18 -15.28 -12.75
C GLU A 184 7.88 -14.50 -13.02
N SER A 185 7.98 -13.20 -13.33
CA SER A 185 6.82 -12.42 -13.79
C SER A 185 6.30 -12.89 -15.15
N LYS A 186 7.20 -13.21 -16.09
CA LYS A 186 6.80 -13.69 -17.43
C LYS A 186 6.03 -14.99 -17.38
N LYS A 187 6.34 -15.90 -16.45
CA LYS A 187 5.55 -17.14 -16.25
C LYS A 187 4.10 -16.84 -15.91
N VAL A 188 3.86 -15.85 -15.02
CA VAL A 188 2.49 -15.45 -14.65
C VAL A 188 1.76 -14.87 -15.85
N VAL A 189 2.40 -13.95 -16.58
CA VAL A 189 1.83 -13.36 -17.80
C VAL A 189 1.48 -14.44 -18.82
N SER A 190 2.43 -15.32 -19.14
CA SER A 190 2.20 -16.39 -20.13
C SER A 190 1.09 -17.38 -19.71
N ALA A 191 0.94 -17.64 -18.40
CA ALA A 191 -0.13 -18.50 -17.91
C ALA A 191 -1.52 -17.85 -18.04
N LEU A 192 -1.62 -16.54 -17.78
CA LEU A 192 -2.87 -15.79 -17.96
C LEU A 192 -3.24 -15.63 -19.44
N GLU A 193 -2.26 -15.35 -20.31
CA GLU A 193 -2.46 -15.22 -21.76
C GLU A 193 -2.89 -16.55 -22.38
N ALA A 194 -2.30 -17.67 -21.95
CA ALA A 194 -2.63 -19.01 -22.48
C ALA A 194 -4.10 -19.42 -22.25
N GLU A 195 -4.69 -18.94 -21.16
CA GLU A 195 -6.06 -19.23 -20.78
C GLU A 195 -7.04 -18.08 -21.10
N HIS A 196 -6.57 -17.04 -21.82
CA HIS A 196 -7.36 -15.84 -22.16
C HIS A 196 -7.89 -15.05 -20.95
N HIS A 197 -7.16 -15.09 -19.82
CA HIS A 197 -7.46 -14.35 -18.58
C HIS A 197 -6.64 -13.06 -18.45
N ASP A 198 -6.20 -12.48 -19.58
CA ASP A 198 -5.28 -11.34 -19.65
C ASP A 198 -5.96 -10.00 -19.96
N SER A 199 -7.28 -9.94 -20.06
CA SER A 199 -8.02 -8.70 -20.38
C SER A 199 -7.77 -7.58 -19.39
N ARG A 200 -7.54 -7.92 -18.10
CA ARG A 200 -7.23 -6.99 -17.00
C ARG A 200 -5.74 -6.98 -16.64
N LEU A 201 -4.90 -7.57 -17.49
CA LEU A 201 -3.46 -7.63 -17.28
C LEU A 201 -2.75 -6.50 -18.03
N ARG A 202 -1.81 -5.86 -17.35
CA ARG A 202 -0.79 -4.99 -17.92
C ARG A 202 0.58 -5.40 -17.41
N TYR A 203 1.59 -5.36 -18.27
CA TYR A 203 2.97 -5.58 -17.86
C TYR A 203 3.94 -4.66 -18.62
N ASP A 204 4.97 -4.23 -17.91
CA ASP A 204 6.05 -3.41 -18.47
C ASP A 204 7.40 -4.07 -18.14
N TRP A 205 8.13 -4.45 -19.18
CA TRP A 205 9.48 -4.99 -19.08
C TRP A 205 10.49 -3.86 -19.30
N TRP A 206 11.06 -3.35 -18.20
CA TRP A 206 12.00 -2.23 -18.28
C TRP A 206 13.39 -2.69 -18.67
N GLN A 207 13.79 -2.36 -19.88
CA GLN A 207 15.05 -2.80 -20.47
C GLN A 207 16.27 -2.29 -19.70
N GLY A 208 17.18 -3.22 -19.32
CA GLY A 208 18.40 -2.90 -18.59
C GLY A 208 18.18 -2.47 -17.12
N ALA A 209 16.95 -2.36 -16.65
CA ALA A 209 16.66 -2.01 -15.25
C ALA A 209 17.01 -3.18 -14.32
N ASN A 210 17.68 -2.85 -13.20
CA ASN A 210 18.01 -3.80 -12.14
C ASN A 210 16.85 -3.96 -11.15
N HIS A 211 17.04 -4.84 -10.15
CA HIS A 211 16.04 -5.14 -9.12
C HIS A 211 15.52 -3.90 -8.36
N GLY A 212 16.39 -2.96 -8.04
CA GLY A 212 16.01 -1.79 -7.23
C GLY A 212 15.30 -0.67 -8.00
N ALA A 213 15.41 -0.63 -9.33
CA ALA A 213 14.87 0.47 -10.12
C ALA A 213 13.35 0.65 -9.98
N PRO A 214 12.52 -0.41 -10.03
CA PRO A 214 11.07 -0.28 -9.89
C PRO A 214 10.60 0.23 -8.52
N ALA A 215 11.42 0.15 -7.46
CA ALA A 215 11.05 0.69 -6.14
C ALA A 215 10.69 2.18 -6.17
N ARG A 216 11.22 2.93 -7.16
CA ARG A 216 10.91 4.36 -7.32
C ARG A 216 9.47 4.63 -7.75
N VAL A 217 8.77 3.62 -8.26
CA VAL A 217 7.34 3.71 -8.60
C VAL A 217 6.50 4.11 -7.38
N PHE A 218 6.86 3.67 -6.18
CA PHE A 218 6.16 4.04 -4.96
C PHE A 218 6.14 5.54 -4.66
N TYR A 219 7.04 6.31 -5.28
CA TYR A 219 7.17 7.75 -5.05
C TYR A 219 6.46 8.59 -6.12
N LEU A 220 5.95 7.97 -7.18
CA LEU A 220 5.25 8.66 -8.27
C LEU A 220 3.78 8.86 -7.95
N LYS A 221 3.26 10.07 -8.19
CA LYS A 221 1.83 10.38 -8.09
C LYS A 221 0.99 9.47 -8.98
N LYS A 222 1.47 9.18 -10.19
CA LYS A 222 0.80 8.31 -11.17
C LYS A 222 0.49 6.91 -10.65
N THR A 223 1.31 6.37 -9.75
CA THR A 223 1.08 5.06 -9.11
C THR A 223 -0.26 5.03 -8.41
N TYR A 224 -0.51 6.04 -7.59
CA TYR A 224 -1.75 6.14 -6.81
C TYR A 224 -2.93 6.55 -7.69
N GLN A 225 -2.71 7.42 -8.68
CA GLN A 225 -3.73 7.76 -9.66
C GLN A 225 -4.21 6.53 -10.43
N TRP A 226 -3.28 5.63 -10.80
CA TRP A 226 -3.65 4.39 -11.46
C TRP A 226 -4.43 3.47 -10.52
N LEU A 227 -3.98 3.25 -9.29
CA LEU A 227 -4.71 2.44 -8.30
C LEU A 227 -6.14 2.98 -8.13
N PHE A 228 -6.28 4.26 -7.84
CA PHE A 228 -7.57 4.90 -7.53
C PHE A 228 -8.53 5.00 -8.72
N SER A 229 -8.06 4.71 -9.93
CA SER A 229 -8.92 4.66 -11.12
C SER A 229 -9.67 3.33 -11.28
N HIS A 230 -9.64 2.45 -10.27
CA HIS A 230 -10.33 1.16 -10.27
C HIS A 230 -11.17 1.01 -9.02
N SER A 231 -12.32 0.33 -9.15
CA SER A 231 -13.21 -0.03 -8.05
C SER A 231 -13.77 -1.44 -8.26
N LEU A 232 -14.12 -2.12 -7.17
CA LEU A 232 -14.89 -3.38 -7.25
C LEU A 232 -16.31 -3.15 -7.78
N LEU A 233 -16.80 -1.90 -7.79
CA LEU A 233 -18.10 -1.51 -8.34
C LEU A 233 -18.06 -1.23 -9.84
N ASP A 234 -16.89 -1.15 -10.45
CA ASP A 234 -16.77 -0.93 -11.88
C ASP A 234 -17.38 -2.11 -12.65
N GLU A 235 -18.26 -1.85 -13.59
CA GLU A 235 -18.82 -2.86 -14.48
C GLU A 235 -17.66 -3.52 -15.26
N ASP A 236 -17.60 -4.85 -15.25
CA ASP A 236 -16.53 -5.63 -15.84
C ASP A 236 -15.10 -5.32 -15.34
N ARG A 237 -14.93 -4.47 -14.34
CA ARG A 237 -13.65 -4.11 -13.72
C ARG A 237 -12.54 -3.83 -14.75
N PRO A 238 -12.70 -2.88 -15.67
CA PRO A 238 -11.79 -2.67 -16.78
C PRO A 238 -10.43 -2.17 -16.31
N LEU A 239 -9.38 -2.62 -16.98
CA LEU A 239 -8.04 -2.12 -16.74
C LEU A 239 -7.84 -0.71 -17.32
N ASN A 240 -7.47 0.25 -16.47
CA ASN A 240 -7.10 1.57 -16.95
C ASN A 240 -5.71 1.55 -17.64
N ARG A 241 -5.70 1.75 -18.96
CA ARG A 241 -4.47 1.79 -19.78
C ARG A 241 -4.00 3.22 -20.09
N SER A 242 -4.74 4.26 -19.68
CA SER A 242 -4.41 5.66 -20.00
C SER A 242 -3.29 6.21 -19.12
N ILE A 243 -3.15 5.74 -17.89
CA ILE A 243 -2.09 6.15 -16.96
C ILE A 243 -0.88 5.25 -17.17
N THR A 244 0.22 5.82 -17.65
CA THR A 244 1.47 5.10 -17.91
C THR A 244 2.59 5.62 -17.01
N ILE A 245 3.50 4.75 -16.62
CA ILE A 245 4.74 5.09 -15.92
C ILE A 245 5.91 4.67 -16.80
N GLU A 246 6.63 5.64 -17.31
CA GLU A 246 7.82 5.38 -18.12
C GLU A 246 9.06 5.23 -17.24
N GLN A 247 9.98 4.34 -17.64
CA GLN A 247 11.23 4.14 -16.91
C GLN A 247 12.03 5.46 -16.76
N SER A 248 11.91 6.37 -17.72
CA SER A 248 12.54 7.69 -17.69
C SER A 248 12.07 8.57 -16.54
N GLU A 249 10.80 8.44 -16.14
CA GLU A 249 10.18 9.22 -15.05
C GLU A 249 10.78 8.91 -13.68
N LEU A 250 11.38 7.72 -13.53
CA LEU A 250 12.01 7.31 -12.27
C LEU A 250 13.16 8.22 -11.83
N ARG A 251 13.78 8.96 -12.77
CA ARG A 251 14.84 9.93 -12.45
C ARG A 251 14.30 11.08 -11.61
N ASN A 252 13.04 11.44 -11.83
CA ASN A 252 12.36 12.57 -11.22
C ASN A 252 11.33 12.14 -10.17
N ALA A 253 11.38 10.88 -9.69
CA ALA A 253 10.39 10.33 -8.77
C ALA A 253 10.22 11.13 -7.47
N TYR A 254 11.23 11.94 -7.11
CA TYR A 254 11.22 12.76 -5.89
C TYR A 254 11.02 14.25 -6.13
N THR A 255 10.94 14.73 -7.39
CA THR A 255 10.97 16.16 -7.69
C THR A 255 9.67 16.87 -7.40
N ASP A 256 8.56 16.17 -7.47
CA ASP A 256 7.21 16.70 -7.22
C ASP A 256 6.70 16.45 -5.80
N MET A 257 7.56 15.94 -4.93
CA MET A 257 7.25 15.80 -3.51
C MET A 257 7.52 17.10 -2.77
N MET A 258 6.68 17.43 -1.81
CA MET A 258 6.84 18.64 -0.99
C MET A 258 8.10 18.53 -0.13
N LYS A 259 9.09 19.38 -0.36
CA LYS A 259 10.37 19.37 0.37
C LYS A 259 10.22 19.60 1.89
N ASN A 260 9.13 20.23 2.32
CA ASN A 260 8.85 20.62 3.68
C ASN A 260 7.51 20.09 4.21
N ALA A 261 7.04 18.95 3.70
CA ALA A 261 5.84 18.32 4.26
C ALA A 261 6.04 18.05 5.76
N PRO A 262 5.04 18.34 6.61
CA PRO A 262 5.10 17.94 8.01
C PRO A 262 5.26 16.42 8.05
N LYS A 263 6.27 15.97 8.81
CA LYS A 263 6.45 14.52 8.99
C LYS A 263 5.28 14.02 9.83
N PRO A 264 4.61 12.93 9.42
CA PRO A 264 3.59 12.34 10.25
C PRO A 264 4.19 11.97 11.61
N GLU A 265 3.54 12.38 12.67
CA GLU A 265 3.96 12.03 14.02
C GLU A 265 3.76 10.52 14.23
N VAL A 266 4.79 9.87 14.73
CA VAL A 266 4.80 8.43 14.96
C VAL A 266 4.45 8.20 16.43
N ILE A 267 3.32 7.56 16.69
CA ILE A 267 2.98 7.11 18.02
C ILE A 267 3.21 5.61 18.09
N ASP A 268 4.18 5.24 18.92
CA ASP A 268 4.28 3.84 19.37
C ASP A 268 3.11 3.62 20.33
N GLY A 269 2.13 2.82 19.89
CA GLY A 269 1.02 2.41 20.76
C GLY A 269 1.61 1.72 21.99
N GLU A 270 1.36 2.27 23.16
CA GLU A 270 1.59 1.57 24.41
C GLU A 270 0.80 0.25 24.37
N GLU A 271 1.41 -0.83 24.82
CA GLU A 271 0.71 -2.08 25.08
C GLU A 271 -0.43 -1.75 26.05
N GLU A 272 -1.68 -1.79 25.59
CA GLU A 272 -2.80 -1.84 26.52
C GLU A 272 -2.72 -3.21 27.19
N ASP A 273 -2.19 -3.23 28.40
CA ASP A 273 -2.28 -4.38 29.33
C ASP A 273 -3.78 -4.64 29.60
N PHE A 274 -4.30 -5.71 29.00
CA PHE A 274 -5.53 -6.38 29.38
C PHE A 274 -5.29 -7.82 29.78
#